data_2595ec7d98a1ae210021c17083020778
#
_entry.id   2595ec7d98a1ae210021c17083020778
#
_cell.length_a   1.000
_cell.length_b   1.000
_cell.length_c   1.000
_cell.angle_alpha   90.00
_cell.angle_beta   90.00
_cell.angle_gamma   90.00
#
_symmetry.space_group_name_H-M   'P 1'
#
loop_
_entity.id
_entity.type
_entity.pdbx_description
1 polymer ?
#
loop_
_entity_poly.entity_id
_entity_poly.type
_entity_poly.pdbx_seq_one_letter_code
_entity_poly.pdbx_strand_id
1 'polypeptide(L)'
;THSRYIEAEVKGVVIGSIYLPNGNPVGTEKFAYKLAWMDRLREHSRALLAEEKPVVLAGDWNVIPTDSADDVYSVRAMVHDALMQPESRAAFRRILHSGWTDAIRARHPDGAVYTFWDYTAGAWQRDAGFRIDHLLLSPQAAARMLDAGVDKSHRGREKASDHAPTWVRLED
;
A
#
# COMPACT_ATOMS: atom_id res chain seq x y z
N THR A 1 7.75 15.45 -14.60
CA THR A 1 8.28 14.23 -13.96
C THR A 1 8.23 14.45 -12.46
N HIS A 2 7.52 13.58 -11.71
CA HIS A 2 7.41 13.68 -10.25
C HIS A 2 8.26 12.60 -9.61
N SER A 3 9.06 12.95 -8.60
CA SER A 3 9.87 12.02 -7.81
C SER A 3 8.98 11.31 -6.79
N ARG A 4 8.43 10.13 -7.18
CA ARG A 4 7.47 9.35 -6.37
C ARG A 4 7.93 7.91 -6.11
N TYR A 5 9.14 7.60 -6.54
CA TYR A 5 9.72 6.28 -6.41
C TYR A 5 11.24 6.39 -6.26
N ILE A 6 11.80 5.66 -5.32
CA ILE A 6 13.24 5.51 -5.11
C ILE A 6 13.56 4.09 -4.67
N GLU A 7 14.68 3.55 -5.11
CA GLU A 7 15.20 2.25 -4.68
C GLU A 7 16.53 2.39 -3.97
N ALA A 8 16.75 1.50 -3.01
CA ALA A 8 18.05 1.29 -2.38
C ALA A 8 18.22 -0.19 -2.03
N GLU A 9 19.44 -0.70 -2.17
CA GLU A 9 19.79 -2.02 -1.67
C GLU A 9 20.40 -1.90 -0.28
N VAL A 10 19.84 -2.64 0.69
CA VAL A 10 20.29 -2.68 2.07
C VAL A 10 20.45 -4.14 2.49
N LYS A 11 21.66 -4.57 2.83
CA LYS A 11 21.97 -5.95 3.26
C LYS A 11 21.45 -7.01 2.28
N GLY A 12 21.57 -6.75 0.98
CA GLY A 12 21.12 -7.68 -0.07
C GLY A 12 19.61 -7.72 -0.29
N VAL A 13 18.84 -6.80 0.29
CA VAL A 13 17.41 -6.60 0.04
C VAL A 13 17.22 -5.30 -0.72
N VAL A 14 16.56 -5.35 -1.87
CA VAL A 14 16.15 -4.16 -2.62
C VAL A 14 14.88 -3.61 -1.99
N ILE A 15 14.88 -2.33 -1.62
CA ILE A 15 13.74 -1.63 -1.02
C ILE A 15 13.31 -0.51 -1.96
N GLY A 16 12.12 -0.65 -2.54
CA GLY A 16 11.46 0.39 -3.33
C GLY A 16 10.50 1.19 -2.45
N SER A 17 10.75 2.49 -2.27
CA SER A 17 9.84 3.39 -1.57
C SER A 17 8.90 4.07 -2.54
N ILE A 18 7.59 3.99 -2.28
CA ILE A 18 6.51 4.39 -3.16
C ILE A 18 5.65 5.47 -2.51
N TYR A 19 5.38 6.53 -3.27
CA TYR A 19 4.30 7.47 -3.00
C TYR A 19 3.42 7.60 -4.24
N LEU A 20 2.47 6.68 -4.40
CA LEU A 20 1.62 6.58 -5.57
C LEU A 20 0.67 7.78 -5.66
N PRO A 21 0.43 8.35 -6.87
CA PRO A 21 -0.51 9.45 -7.03
C PRO A 21 -1.89 9.14 -6.43
N ASN A 22 -2.45 10.08 -5.68
CA ASN A 22 -3.78 9.94 -5.09
C ASN A 22 -4.87 9.73 -6.17
N GLY A 23 -4.88 10.59 -7.20
CA GLY A 23 -5.79 10.44 -8.35
C GLY A 23 -7.12 11.19 -8.24
N ASN A 24 -7.42 11.80 -7.11
CA ASN A 24 -8.65 12.58 -6.96
C ASN A 24 -8.57 13.98 -7.62
N PRO A 25 -9.67 14.52 -8.16
CA PRO A 25 -10.97 13.88 -8.35
C PRO A 25 -10.97 12.84 -9.48
N VAL A 26 -11.82 11.83 -9.35
CA VAL A 26 -12.07 10.84 -10.42
C VAL A 26 -12.59 11.52 -11.68
N GLY A 27 -12.26 10.97 -12.86
CA GLY A 27 -12.66 11.54 -14.15
C GLY A 27 -11.82 12.73 -14.61
N THR A 28 -10.71 13.03 -13.95
CA THR A 28 -9.76 14.08 -14.31
C THR A 28 -8.42 13.53 -14.81
N GLU A 29 -7.57 14.41 -15.34
CA GLU A 29 -6.18 14.06 -15.72
C GLU A 29 -5.37 13.49 -14.55
N LYS A 30 -5.71 13.85 -13.30
CA LYS A 30 -5.06 13.31 -12.10
C LYS A 30 -5.32 11.80 -11.96
N PHE A 31 -6.54 11.37 -12.23
CA PHE A 31 -6.90 9.96 -12.20
C PHE A 31 -6.23 9.18 -13.35
N ALA A 32 -6.27 9.73 -14.56
CA ALA A 32 -5.56 9.15 -15.70
C ALA A 32 -4.04 9.03 -15.44
N TYR A 33 -3.44 10.06 -14.85
CA TYR A 33 -2.03 10.04 -14.44
C TYR A 33 -1.74 8.94 -13.42
N LYS A 34 -2.62 8.75 -12.41
CA LYS A 34 -2.50 7.66 -11.43
C LYS A 34 -2.45 6.30 -12.12
N LEU A 35 -3.39 6.02 -13.01
CA LEU A 35 -3.45 4.72 -13.70
C LEU A 35 -2.24 4.49 -14.60
N ALA A 36 -1.82 5.51 -15.37
CA ALA A 36 -0.61 5.43 -16.19
C ALA A 36 0.67 5.23 -15.35
N TRP A 37 0.72 5.82 -14.14
CA TRP A 37 1.82 5.62 -13.20
C TRP A 37 1.83 4.18 -12.68
N MET A 38 0.67 3.61 -12.35
CA MET A 38 0.54 2.21 -11.91
C MET A 38 0.94 1.22 -13.01
N ASP A 39 0.63 1.50 -14.27
CA ASP A 39 1.07 0.64 -15.37
C ASP A 39 2.59 0.63 -15.52
N ARG A 40 3.26 1.80 -15.39
CA ARG A 40 4.74 1.86 -15.37
C ARG A 40 5.32 1.12 -14.16
N LEU A 41 4.72 1.26 -12.97
CA LEU A 41 5.15 0.52 -11.79
C LEU A 41 5.01 -0.98 -12.00
N ARG A 42 3.93 -1.43 -12.65
CA ARG A 42 3.74 -2.85 -12.97
C ARG A 42 4.87 -3.39 -13.85
N GLU A 43 5.24 -2.69 -14.92
CA GLU A 43 6.35 -3.13 -15.78
C GLU A 43 7.67 -3.18 -15.01
N HIS A 44 7.95 -2.15 -14.21
CA HIS A 44 9.14 -2.10 -13.37
C HIS A 44 9.15 -3.23 -12.31
N SER A 45 8.04 -3.47 -11.64
CA SER A 45 7.91 -4.53 -10.64
C SER A 45 8.11 -5.93 -11.23
N ARG A 46 7.71 -6.14 -12.49
CA ARG A 46 7.99 -7.40 -13.22
C ARG A 46 9.48 -7.57 -13.53
N ALA A 47 10.16 -6.47 -13.88
CA ALA A 47 11.61 -6.50 -14.09
C ALA A 47 12.34 -6.87 -12.79
N LEU A 48 11.93 -6.29 -11.64
CA LEU A 48 12.48 -6.65 -10.33
C LEU A 48 12.26 -8.11 -9.98
N LEU A 49 11.07 -8.67 -10.23
CA LEU A 49 10.81 -10.10 -9.99
C LEU A 49 11.71 -11.01 -10.85
N ALA A 50 12.01 -10.60 -12.08
CA ALA A 50 12.86 -11.37 -12.99
C ALA A 50 14.34 -11.44 -12.55
N GLU A 51 14.76 -10.55 -11.63
CA GLU A 51 16.11 -10.61 -11.03
C GLU A 51 16.24 -11.69 -9.94
N GLU A 52 15.12 -12.27 -9.50
CA GLU A 52 15.07 -13.32 -8.45
C GLU A 52 15.76 -12.92 -7.13
N LYS A 53 15.79 -11.62 -6.82
CA LYS A 53 16.34 -11.05 -5.58
C LYS A 53 15.26 -10.83 -4.52
N PRO A 54 15.65 -10.75 -3.23
CA PRO A 54 14.75 -10.25 -2.19
C PRO A 54 14.41 -8.78 -2.47
N VAL A 55 13.13 -8.47 -2.70
CA VAL A 55 12.64 -7.11 -2.96
C VAL A 55 11.44 -6.82 -2.07
N VAL A 56 11.40 -5.61 -1.51
CA VAL A 56 10.26 -5.06 -0.77
C VAL A 56 9.82 -3.77 -1.45
N LEU A 57 8.60 -3.73 -1.94
CA LEU A 57 7.95 -2.51 -2.43
C LEU A 57 7.05 -1.96 -1.33
N ALA A 58 7.46 -0.85 -0.71
CA ALA A 58 6.85 -0.29 0.47
C ALA A 58 6.39 1.15 0.26
N GLY A 59 5.30 1.57 0.90
CA GLY A 59 4.88 2.96 0.93
C GLY A 59 3.38 3.17 0.83
N ASP A 60 3.00 4.44 0.59
CA ASP A 60 1.63 4.83 0.33
C ASP A 60 1.28 4.55 -1.14
N TRP A 61 0.44 3.55 -1.34
CA TRP A 61 -0.05 3.15 -2.66
C TRP A 61 -1.32 3.87 -3.08
N ASN A 62 -1.93 4.63 -2.17
CA ASN A 62 -3.18 5.33 -2.42
C ASN A 62 -4.26 4.41 -3.06
N VAL A 63 -4.31 3.15 -2.67
CA VAL A 63 -5.31 2.17 -3.13
C VAL A 63 -5.84 1.38 -1.94
N ILE A 64 -7.16 1.35 -1.80
CA ILE A 64 -7.88 0.45 -0.90
C ILE A 64 -8.10 -0.86 -1.69
N PRO A 65 -7.51 -2.01 -1.28
CA PRO A 65 -7.44 -3.20 -2.13
C PRO A 65 -8.78 -3.87 -2.37
N THR A 66 -9.65 -3.88 -1.34
CA THR A 66 -10.96 -4.56 -1.36
C THR A 66 -12.07 -3.66 -0.81
N ASP A 67 -13.30 -4.12 -0.90
CA ASP A 67 -14.48 -3.53 -0.26
C ASP A 67 -14.84 -4.23 1.07
N SER A 68 -13.94 -5.05 1.59
CA SER A 68 -14.08 -5.63 2.92
C SER A 68 -13.90 -4.57 4.02
N ALA A 69 -14.62 -4.75 5.12
CA ALA A 69 -14.40 -3.99 6.34
C ALA A 69 -12.97 -4.15 6.91
N ASP A 70 -12.22 -5.12 6.43
CA ASP A 70 -10.82 -5.33 6.79
C ASP A 70 -9.90 -4.26 6.17
N ASP A 71 -10.31 -3.66 5.03
CA ASP A 71 -9.52 -2.68 4.28
C ASP A 71 -10.12 -1.27 4.31
N VAL A 72 -11.42 -1.11 4.61
CA VAL A 72 -12.11 0.18 4.60
C VAL A 72 -13.26 0.23 5.60
N TYR A 73 -13.29 1.26 6.43
CA TYR A 73 -14.34 1.43 7.45
C TYR A 73 -15.75 1.59 6.85
N SER A 74 -15.87 2.12 5.63
CA SER A 74 -17.16 2.34 4.95
C SER A 74 -16.97 2.43 3.44
N VAL A 75 -17.44 1.41 2.73
CA VAL A 75 -17.52 1.40 1.26
C VAL A 75 -18.32 2.59 0.75
N ARG A 76 -19.47 2.88 1.41
CA ARG A 76 -20.37 3.97 0.99
C ARG A 76 -19.69 5.34 1.06
N ALA A 77 -18.83 5.56 2.06
CA ALA A 77 -18.11 6.83 2.19
C ALA A 77 -17.04 7.01 1.12
N MET A 78 -16.48 5.91 0.61
CA MET A 78 -15.32 5.90 -0.29
C MET A 78 -15.66 5.55 -1.76
N VAL A 79 -16.93 5.29 -2.09
CA VAL A 79 -17.35 4.79 -3.41
C VAL A 79 -16.98 5.73 -4.58
N HIS A 80 -16.85 7.03 -4.32
CA HIS A 80 -16.45 8.02 -5.34
C HIS A 80 -14.97 8.43 -5.24
N ASP A 81 -14.23 7.88 -4.30
CA ASP A 81 -12.81 8.19 -4.11
C ASP A 81 -11.93 7.41 -5.08
N ALA A 82 -10.89 8.06 -5.61
CA ALA A 82 -9.92 7.44 -6.53
C ALA A 82 -9.21 6.22 -5.92
N LEU A 83 -9.07 6.19 -4.58
CA LEU A 83 -8.41 5.09 -3.86
C LEU A 83 -9.21 3.79 -3.97
N MET A 84 -10.54 3.88 -4.16
CA MET A 84 -11.45 2.75 -4.17
C MET A 84 -12.03 2.42 -5.55
N GLN A 85 -11.73 3.23 -6.59
CA GLN A 85 -12.26 2.97 -7.92
C GLN A 85 -11.87 1.57 -8.42
N PRO A 86 -12.77 0.90 -9.16
CA PRO A 86 -12.51 -0.43 -9.73
C PRO A 86 -11.20 -0.49 -10.52
N GLU A 87 -10.87 0.56 -11.27
CA GLU A 87 -9.65 0.67 -12.09
C GLU A 87 -8.39 0.71 -11.22
N SER A 88 -8.39 1.50 -10.13
CA SER A 88 -7.29 1.55 -9.16
C SER A 88 -7.06 0.19 -8.52
N ARG A 89 -8.12 -0.45 -8.06
CA ARG A 89 -8.09 -1.78 -7.44
C ARG A 89 -7.64 -2.86 -8.43
N ALA A 90 -8.12 -2.80 -9.66
CA ALA A 90 -7.70 -3.72 -10.72
C ALA A 90 -6.22 -3.55 -11.06
N ALA A 91 -5.72 -2.31 -11.15
CA ALA A 91 -4.30 -2.04 -11.38
C ALA A 91 -3.43 -2.58 -10.23
N PHE A 92 -3.81 -2.36 -8.98
CA PHE A 92 -3.13 -2.91 -7.81
C PHE A 92 -3.11 -4.45 -7.83
N ARG A 93 -4.25 -5.10 -8.10
CA ARG A 93 -4.32 -6.57 -8.20
C ARG A 93 -3.44 -7.13 -9.31
N ARG A 94 -3.34 -6.44 -10.47
CA ARG A 94 -2.43 -6.88 -11.55
C ARG A 94 -0.96 -6.85 -11.12
N ILE A 95 -0.56 -5.90 -10.27
CA ILE A 95 0.78 -5.89 -9.68
C ILE A 95 0.92 -7.04 -8.69
N LEU A 96 0.03 -7.10 -7.70
CA LEU A 96 0.07 -8.12 -6.64
C LEU A 96 0.12 -9.54 -7.21
N HIS A 97 -0.78 -9.87 -8.15
CA HIS A 97 -0.89 -11.22 -8.71
C HIS A 97 0.18 -11.55 -9.75
N SER A 98 1.11 -10.64 -10.05
CA SER A 98 2.27 -10.96 -10.90
C SER A 98 3.39 -11.72 -10.18
N GLY A 99 3.22 -12.03 -8.90
CA GLY A 99 4.17 -12.81 -8.09
C GLY A 99 4.54 -12.16 -6.75
N TRP A 100 3.86 -11.09 -6.35
CA TRP A 100 4.11 -10.42 -5.08
C TRP A 100 3.23 -10.98 -3.97
N THR A 101 3.73 -10.88 -2.74
CA THR A 101 2.99 -11.22 -1.51
C THR A 101 2.71 -9.93 -0.73
N ASP A 102 1.45 -9.66 -0.42
CA ASP A 102 1.06 -8.60 0.54
C ASP A 102 1.42 -9.06 1.96
N ALA A 103 2.47 -8.46 2.54
CA ALA A 103 3.02 -8.87 3.82
C ALA A 103 1.98 -8.78 4.95
N ILE A 104 1.18 -7.71 4.96
CA ILE A 104 0.16 -7.50 6.00
C ILE A 104 -0.91 -8.58 5.91
N ARG A 105 -1.45 -8.86 4.71
CA ARG A 105 -2.49 -9.89 4.55
C ARG A 105 -1.97 -11.32 4.70
N ALA A 106 -0.71 -11.56 4.37
CA ALA A 106 -0.08 -12.86 4.64
C ALA A 106 0.05 -13.14 6.14
N ARG A 107 0.26 -12.11 6.97
CA ARG A 107 0.41 -12.23 8.42
C ARG A 107 -0.92 -12.08 9.17
N HIS A 108 -1.81 -11.23 8.67
CA HIS A 108 -3.12 -10.93 9.23
C HIS A 108 -4.19 -11.17 8.14
N PRO A 109 -4.57 -12.43 7.89
CA PRO A 109 -5.49 -12.78 6.80
C PRO A 109 -6.89 -12.18 7.00
N ASP A 110 -7.29 -12.01 8.24
CA ASP A 110 -8.59 -11.50 8.66
C ASP A 110 -8.48 -10.30 9.58
N GLY A 111 -9.55 -9.50 9.66
CA GLY A 111 -9.68 -8.36 10.54
C GLY A 111 -9.16 -7.04 9.97
N ALA A 112 -9.67 -5.96 10.52
CA ALA A 112 -9.31 -4.61 10.10
C ALA A 112 -7.85 -4.28 10.48
N VAL A 113 -7.02 -4.00 9.49
CA VAL A 113 -5.64 -3.54 9.65
C VAL A 113 -5.47 -2.25 8.86
N TYR A 114 -6.05 -1.17 9.38
CA TYR A 114 -5.95 0.13 8.74
C TYR A 114 -4.56 0.74 8.95
N THR A 115 -4.15 1.56 7.97
CA THR A 115 -2.86 2.26 7.99
C THR A 115 -3.02 3.78 8.00
N PHE A 116 -4.21 4.28 7.68
CA PHE A 116 -4.54 5.70 7.56
C PHE A 116 -5.86 6.05 8.25
N TRP A 117 -5.92 7.21 8.91
CA TRP A 117 -7.13 7.84 9.49
C TRP A 117 -7.07 9.33 9.27
N ASP A 118 -8.02 9.89 8.52
CA ASP A 118 -8.12 11.32 8.26
C ASP A 118 -8.10 12.13 9.58
N TYR A 119 -7.60 13.37 9.52
CA TYR A 119 -7.64 14.28 10.66
C TYR A 119 -9.03 14.83 10.93
N THR A 120 -9.93 14.76 9.96
CA THR A 120 -11.26 15.35 10.02
C THR A 120 -12.31 14.42 10.62
N ALA A 121 -13.44 14.99 11.03
CA ALA A 121 -14.64 14.27 11.48
C ALA A 121 -14.41 13.22 12.59
N GLY A 122 -13.34 13.34 13.38
CA GLY A 122 -13.04 12.39 14.44
C GLY A 122 -12.78 10.97 13.92
N ALA A 123 -12.14 10.83 12.74
CA ALA A 123 -11.91 9.54 12.12
C ALA A 123 -11.10 8.61 13.02
N TRP A 124 -10.06 9.11 13.67
CA TRP A 124 -9.26 8.33 14.61
C TRP A 124 -10.10 7.79 15.79
N GLN A 125 -10.89 8.65 16.45
CA GLN A 125 -11.70 8.27 17.61
C GLN A 125 -12.78 7.24 17.29
N ARG A 126 -13.27 7.22 16.05
CA ARG A 126 -14.28 6.29 15.57
C ARG A 126 -13.67 5.04 14.89
N ASP A 127 -12.35 4.96 14.85
CA ASP A 127 -11.62 3.96 14.06
C ASP A 127 -12.05 3.89 12.58
N ALA A 128 -12.39 5.06 12.02
CA ALA A 128 -12.81 5.18 10.63
C ALA A 128 -11.59 5.29 9.71
N GLY A 129 -10.84 4.22 9.61
CA GLY A 129 -9.61 4.13 8.84
C GLY A 129 -9.75 3.31 7.55
N PHE A 130 -8.66 3.26 6.80
CA PHE A 130 -8.52 2.40 5.64
C PHE A 130 -7.05 2.03 5.38
N ARG A 131 -6.85 0.96 4.65
CA ARG A 131 -5.52 0.40 4.37
C ARG A 131 -5.05 0.84 3.00
N ILE A 132 -4.05 1.74 2.95
CA ILE A 132 -3.47 2.28 1.72
C ILE A 132 -1.95 2.22 1.67
N ASP A 133 -1.31 1.92 2.80
CA ASP A 133 0.11 1.62 2.86
C ASP A 133 0.29 0.11 2.73
N HIS A 134 1.05 -0.31 1.72
CA HIS A 134 1.26 -1.72 1.42
C HIS A 134 2.73 -2.05 1.38
N LEU A 135 3.05 -3.29 1.77
CA LEU A 135 4.37 -3.90 1.71
C LEU A 135 4.27 -5.14 0.83
N LEU A 136 4.69 -5.02 -0.44
CA LEU A 136 4.69 -6.13 -1.38
C LEU A 136 6.08 -6.77 -1.41
N LEU A 137 6.13 -8.07 -1.15
CA LEU A 137 7.36 -8.85 -1.09
C LEU A 137 7.52 -9.72 -2.33
N SER A 138 8.73 -9.75 -2.91
CA SER A 138 9.09 -10.77 -3.90
C SER A 138 9.07 -12.16 -3.24
N PRO A 139 9.02 -13.27 -4.01
CA PRO A 139 9.07 -14.61 -3.43
C PRO A 139 10.26 -14.83 -2.49
N GLN A 140 11.44 -14.29 -2.84
CA GLN A 140 12.66 -14.41 -2.05
C GLN A 140 12.57 -13.62 -0.74
N ALA A 141 11.94 -12.44 -0.75
CA ALA A 141 11.68 -11.67 0.47
C ALA A 141 10.56 -12.30 1.31
N ALA A 142 9.49 -12.81 0.67
CA ALA A 142 8.39 -13.47 1.37
C ALA A 142 8.84 -14.74 2.10
N ALA A 143 9.76 -15.52 1.50
CA ALA A 143 10.35 -16.69 2.13
C ALA A 143 11.14 -16.36 3.43
N ARG A 144 11.64 -15.12 3.55
CA ARG A 144 12.38 -14.61 4.71
C ARG A 144 11.50 -13.85 5.71
N MET A 145 10.19 -13.72 5.44
CA MET A 145 9.30 -12.94 6.30
C MET A 145 9.08 -13.63 7.66
N LEU A 146 9.51 -12.98 8.73
CA LEU A 146 9.27 -13.40 10.11
C LEU A 146 7.96 -12.82 10.66
N ASP A 147 7.69 -11.54 10.36
CA ASP A 147 6.52 -10.85 10.88
C ASP A 147 6.23 -9.57 10.07
N ALA A 148 5.00 -9.06 10.15
CA ALA A 148 4.58 -7.78 9.56
C ALA A 148 3.44 -7.18 10.36
N GLY A 149 3.33 -5.86 10.38
CA GLY A 149 2.29 -5.19 11.16
C GLY A 149 2.19 -3.69 10.95
N VAL A 150 1.28 -3.10 11.71
CA VAL A 150 1.03 -1.65 11.73
C VAL A 150 1.09 -1.16 13.16
N ASP A 151 1.93 -0.17 13.43
CA ASP A 151 2.06 0.45 14.75
C ASP A 151 0.98 1.52 14.97
N LYS A 152 -0.27 1.06 15.04
CA LYS A 152 -1.47 1.89 15.17
C LYS A 152 -1.38 2.91 16.30
N SER A 153 -0.74 2.58 17.43
CA SER A 153 -0.58 3.47 18.58
C SER A 153 0.12 4.79 18.25
N HIS A 154 0.98 4.81 17.23
CA HIS A 154 1.65 6.03 16.78
C HIS A 154 0.69 7.07 16.22
N ARG A 155 -0.39 6.64 15.54
CA ARG A 155 -1.43 7.54 15.03
C ARG A 155 -2.18 8.30 16.13
N GLY A 156 -2.28 7.73 17.32
CA GLY A 156 -2.94 8.35 18.48
C GLY A 156 -2.11 9.37 19.25
N ARG A 157 -0.85 9.61 18.87
CA ARG A 157 0.02 10.59 19.57
C ARG A 157 -0.31 12.01 19.19
N GLU A 158 0.08 12.97 20.03
CA GLU A 158 -0.03 14.40 19.72
C GLU A 158 0.75 14.74 18.46
N LYS A 159 0.13 15.50 17.54
CA LYS A 159 0.71 15.90 16.24
C LYS A 159 1.22 14.72 15.37
N ALA A 160 0.63 13.55 15.56
CA ALA A 160 0.97 12.38 14.75
C ALA A 160 0.61 12.59 13.27
N SER A 161 1.26 11.82 12.39
CA SER A 161 0.83 11.64 11.01
C SER A 161 -0.58 11.04 10.95
N ASP A 162 -1.31 11.27 9.86
CA ASP A 162 -2.57 10.57 9.53
C ASP A 162 -2.32 9.10 9.11
N HIS A 163 -1.08 8.74 8.80
CA HIS A 163 -0.63 7.36 8.61
C HIS A 163 -0.01 6.79 9.88
N ALA A 164 -0.16 5.48 10.08
CA ALA A 164 0.59 4.72 11.08
C ALA A 164 1.78 4.00 10.42
N PRO A 165 2.93 3.86 11.12
CA PRO A 165 4.05 3.09 10.60
C PRO A 165 3.64 1.67 10.25
N THR A 166 3.91 1.26 9.02
CA THR A 166 3.67 -0.09 8.52
C THR A 166 5.03 -0.75 8.29
N TRP A 167 5.23 -1.95 8.81
CA TRP A 167 6.53 -2.59 8.84
C TRP A 167 6.48 -4.08 8.49
N VAL A 168 7.61 -4.59 8.02
CA VAL A 168 7.89 -6.01 7.84
C VAL A 168 9.26 -6.34 8.42
N ARG A 169 9.38 -7.50 9.04
CA ARG A 169 10.63 -8.04 9.56
C ARG A 169 11.03 -9.27 8.76
N LEU A 170 12.22 -9.22 8.20
CA LEU A 170 12.81 -10.32 7.45
C LEU A 170 13.94 -10.96 8.27
N GLU A 171 14.18 -12.23 8.00
CA GLU A 171 15.38 -12.94 8.47
C GLU A 171 16.63 -12.38 7.78
N ASP A 172 17.76 -12.25 8.49
CA ASP A 172 19.04 -11.75 7.97
C ASP A 172 19.65 -12.64 6.87
#